data_2708c96013c0164533fd9313f0ef05b1
#
_entry.id   2708c96013c0164533fd9313f0ef05b1
#
_cell.length_a   1.000
_cell.length_b   1.000
_cell.length_c   1.000
_cell.angle_alpha   90.00
_cell.angle_beta   90.00
_cell.angle_gamma   90.00
#
_symmetry.space_group_name_H-M   'P 1'
#
loop_
_entity.id
_entity.type
_entity.pdbx_description
1 polymer ?
#
loop_
_entity_poly.entity_id
_entity_poly.type
_entity_poly.pdbx_seq_one_letter_code
_entity_poly.pdbx_strand_id
1 'polypeptide(L)'
;MEVAFQTDVGQQRQNNQDYVGFYTNKSGAQFAIVADGMGGHLGGDVASEMAVSHIGYEFERTDDTDIESMVKWLIFELQKENKHILAKANQYDDLFGMGTTLVAVLISGANYLVANIGDSRVYRFRNNELRQLTEDHSLVNELVKQGELTEEAAKHHPQKN
;
A
#
# COMPACT_ATOMS: atom_id res chain seq x y z
N MET A 1 9.02 -7.04 19.19
CA MET A 1 8.81 -5.72 18.57
C MET A 1 7.49 -5.15 19.07
N GLU A 2 7.41 -3.87 19.37
CA GLU A 2 6.14 -3.20 19.65
C GLU A 2 5.55 -2.65 18.36
N VAL A 3 4.24 -2.77 18.20
CA VAL A 3 3.51 -2.31 17.02
C VAL A 3 2.32 -1.48 17.48
N ALA A 4 2.10 -0.35 16.83
CA ALA A 4 0.90 0.45 17.00
C ALA A 4 0.42 0.91 15.63
N PHE A 5 -0.88 0.92 15.43
CA PHE A 5 -1.50 1.46 14.23
C PHE A 5 -2.80 2.19 14.59
N GLN A 6 -3.16 3.13 13.77
CA GLN A 6 -4.38 3.91 13.93
C GLN A 6 -4.90 4.32 12.56
N THR A 7 -6.21 4.35 12.41
CA THR A 7 -6.91 4.93 11.27
C THR A 7 -8.05 5.80 11.79
N ASP A 8 -8.40 6.86 11.05
CA ASP A 8 -9.44 7.81 11.45
C ASP A 8 -10.07 8.43 10.21
N VAL A 9 -11.39 8.58 10.20
CA VAL A 9 -12.15 9.16 9.07
C VAL A 9 -11.87 10.64 8.87
N GLY A 10 -11.34 11.32 9.90
CA GLY A 10 -11.12 12.75 9.88
C GLY A 10 -12.43 13.56 9.98
N GLN A 11 -12.34 14.89 9.75
CA GLN A 11 -13.46 15.80 9.95
C GLN A 11 -14.23 16.15 8.66
N GLN A 12 -13.73 15.74 7.50
CA GLN A 12 -14.29 16.14 6.20
C GLN A 12 -14.91 14.97 5.40
N ARG A 13 -14.49 13.74 5.68
CA ARG A 13 -14.99 12.54 4.99
C ARG A 13 -16.15 11.92 5.77
N GLN A 14 -17.05 11.25 5.05
CA GLN A 14 -18.14 10.47 5.67
C GLN A 14 -17.72 9.05 5.97
N ASN A 15 -16.84 8.48 5.13
CA ASN A 15 -16.31 7.12 5.25
C ASN A 15 -14.79 7.16 5.30
N ASN A 16 -14.22 6.28 6.09
CA ASN A 16 -12.79 5.97 6.07
C ASN A 16 -12.55 4.90 5.01
N GLN A 17 -11.69 5.21 4.05
CA GLN A 17 -11.31 4.30 2.96
C GLN A 17 -9.90 3.74 3.13
N ASP A 18 -9.22 4.11 4.23
CA ASP A 18 -7.92 3.56 4.58
C ASP A 18 -8.09 2.23 5.32
N TYR A 19 -7.20 1.30 5.04
CA TYR A 19 -7.12 0.04 5.77
C TYR A 19 -5.69 -0.25 6.20
N VAL A 20 -5.52 -0.83 7.40
CA VAL A 20 -4.22 -1.17 7.96
C VAL A 20 -4.24 -2.57 8.55
N GLY A 21 -3.17 -3.31 8.34
CA GLY A 21 -3.00 -4.65 8.89
C GLY A 21 -1.58 -4.92 9.37
N PHE A 22 -1.48 -5.81 10.34
CA PHE A 22 -0.21 -6.34 10.82
C PHE A 22 -0.34 -7.85 11.02
N TYR A 23 0.55 -8.60 10.40
CA TYR A 23 0.48 -10.05 10.29
C TYR A 23 1.81 -10.68 10.67
N THR A 24 1.77 -11.92 11.15
CA THR A 24 2.97 -12.70 11.46
C THR A 24 2.83 -14.07 10.81
N ASN A 25 3.82 -14.49 10.04
CA ASN A 25 3.81 -15.81 9.43
C ASN A 25 4.23 -16.91 10.41
N LYS A 26 4.16 -18.18 9.97
CA LYS A 26 4.46 -19.35 10.81
C LYS A 26 5.88 -19.37 11.36
N SER A 27 6.83 -18.73 10.70
CA SER A 27 8.24 -18.66 11.09
C SER A 27 8.61 -17.36 11.83
N GLY A 28 7.62 -16.52 12.15
CA GLY A 28 7.81 -15.30 12.94
C GLY A 28 8.23 -14.07 12.12
N ALA A 29 8.26 -14.14 10.79
CA ALA A 29 8.41 -12.96 9.97
C ALA A 29 7.16 -12.09 10.09
N GLN A 30 7.32 -10.77 10.00
CA GLN A 30 6.28 -9.78 10.28
C GLN A 30 5.99 -8.94 9.05
N PHE A 31 4.72 -8.60 8.85
CA PHE A 31 4.24 -7.88 7.70
C PHE A 31 3.27 -6.78 8.13
N ALA A 32 3.68 -5.53 7.97
CA ALA A 32 2.84 -4.35 8.16
C ALA A 32 2.41 -3.83 6.79
N ILE A 33 1.13 -3.51 6.62
CA ILE A 33 0.55 -3.08 5.35
C ILE A 33 -0.48 -1.98 5.61
N VAL A 34 -0.45 -0.95 4.77
CA VAL A 34 -1.41 0.15 4.75
C VAL A 34 -1.87 0.35 3.32
N ALA A 35 -3.14 0.59 3.15
CA ALA A 35 -3.80 0.84 1.88
C ALA A 35 -4.73 2.04 2.00
N ASP A 36 -4.64 3.00 1.07
CA ASP A 36 -5.53 4.15 0.91
C ASP A 36 -6.43 3.90 -0.28
N GLY A 37 -7.71 3.68 0.00
CA GLY A 37 -8.69 3.30 -1.00
C GLY A 37 -9.19 4.49 -1.81
N MET A 38 -9.38 4.29 -3.10
CA MET A 38 -9.92 5.27 -4.03
C MET A 38 -11.03 4.65 -4.89
N GLY A 39 -11.96 5.49 -5.39
CA GLY A 39 -13.03 5.03 -6.29
C GLY A 39 -14.43 5.23 -5.75
N GLY A 40 -14.95 6.47 -5.79
CA GLY A 40 -16.34 6.78 -5.47
C GLY A 40 -16.77 6.52 -4.03
N HIS A 41 -18.10 6.52 -3.78
CA HIS A 41 -18.67 6.49 -2.42
C HIS A 41 -18.48 5.15 -1.67
N LEU A 42 -18.36 4.03 -2.38
CA LEU A 42 -18.35 2.67 -1.78
C LEU A 42 -17.22 1.77 -2.31
N GLY A 43 -16.35 2.26 -3.16
CA GLY A 43 -15.36 1.39 -3.80
C GLY A 43 -14.01 1.35 -3.08
N GLY A 44 -13.58 2.48 -2.53
CA GLY A 44 -12.24 2.62 -1.96
C GLY A 44 -12.05 1.78 -0.69
N ASP A 45 -13.04 1.78 0.21
CA ASP A 45 -13.02 0.97 1.44
C ASP A 45 -13.00 -0.53 1.12
N VAL A 46 -13.77 -0.97 0.13
CA VAL A 46 -13.75 -2.36 -0.33
C VAL A 46 -12.39 -2.75 -0.91
N ALA A 47 -11.80 -1.89 -1.74
CA ALA A 47 -10.52 -2.18 -2.39
C ALA A 47 -9.37 -2.25 -1.37
N SER A 48 -9.30 -1.29 -0.44
CA SER A 48 -8.25 -1.27 0.60
C SER A 48 -8.39 -2.43 1.58
N GLU A 49 -9.62 -2.76 2.02
CA GLU A 49 -9.88 -3.92 2.86
C GLU A 49 -9.48 -5.22 2.16
N MET A 50 -9.88 -5.43 0.90
CA MET A 50 -9.50 -6.60 0.12
C MET A 50 -7.98 -6.74 0.04
N ALA A 51 -7.26 -5.68 -0.35
CA ALA A 51 -5.83 -5.71 -0.51
C ALA A 51 -5.12 -6.10 0.80
N VAL A 52 -5.46 -5.45 1.90
CA VAL A 52 -4.81 -5.71 3.20
C VAL A 52 -5.18 -7.09 3.75
N SER A 53 -6.48 -7.43 3.75
CA SER A 53 -6.95 -8.66 4.38
C SER A 53 -6.55 -9.91 3.62
N HIS A 54 -6.66 -9.91 2.28
CA HIS A 54 -6.32 -11.08 1.47
C HIS A 54 -4.83 -11.35 1.47
N ILE A 55 -4.00 -10.31 1.22
CA ILE A 55 -2.54 -10.48 1.21
C ILE A 55 -2.04 -10.84 2.61
N GLY A 56 -2.60 -10.21 3.66
CA GLY A 56 -2.27 -10.52 5.04
C GLY A 56 -2.60 -11.97 5.43
N TYR A 57 -3.78 -12.45 5.06
CA TYR A 57 -4.19 -13.83 5.28
C TYR A 57 -3.27 -14.83 4.58
N GLU A 58 -2.90 -14.58 3.32
CA GLU A 58 -1.96 -15.45 2.60
C GLU A 58 -0.56 -15.40 3.23
N PHE A 59 -0.12 -14.23 3.75
CA PHE A 59 1.15 -14.12 4.45
C PHE A 59 1.22 -14.99 5.71
N GLU A 60 0.19 -14.99 6.54
CA GLU A 60 0.13 -15.82 7.76
C GLU A 60 0.27 -17.33 7.48
N ARG A 61 -0.04 -17.77 6.28
CA ARG A 61 0.05 -19.18 5.84
C ARG A 61 1.44 -19.56 5.36
N THR A 62 2.30 -18.59 5.06
CA THR A 62 3.70 -18.85 4.67
C THR A 62 4.54 -19.26 5.88
N ASP A 63 5.70 -19.84 5.59
CA ASP A 63 6.73 -20.15 6.56
C ASP A 63 8.12 -19.65 6.14
N ASP A 64 8.15 -18.86 5.07
CA ASP A 64 9.39 -18.32 4.51
C ASP A 64 10.00 -17.25 5.40
N THR A 65 11.32 -17.20 5.45
CA THR A 65 12.11 -16.20 6.17
C THR A 65 13.15 -15.52 5.27
N ASP A 66 13.29 -16.01 4.03
CA ASP A 66 14.22 -15.46 3.06
C ASP A 66 13.60 -14.25 2.34
N ILE A 67 14.27 -13.09 2.40
CA ILE A 67 13.76 -11.83 1.82
C ILE A 67 13.62 -11.91 0.30
N GLU A 68 14.51 -12.58 -0.41
CA GLU A 68 14.40 -12.71 -1.88
C GLU A 68 13.18 -13.54 -2.29
N SER A 69 12.91 -14.60 -1.55
CA SER A 69 11.73 -15.44 -1.73
C SER A 69 10.45 -14.64 -1.43
N MET A 70 10.45 -13.90 -0.33
CA MET A 70 9.34 -13.03 0.08
C MET A 70 9.04 -11.92 -0.94
N VAL A 71 10.06 -11.38 -1.63
CA VAL A 71 9.85 -10.43 -2.74
C VAL A 71 9.03 -11.06 -3.86
N LYS A 72 9.39 -12.28 -4.27
CA LYS A 72 8.68 -12.99 -5.35
C LYS A 72 7.24 -13.33 -4.95
N TRP A 73 7.07 -13.78 -3.71
CA TRP A 73 5.77 -14.05 -3.11
C TRP A 73 4.89 -12.78 -3.11
N LEU A 74 5.41 -11.66 -2.61
CA LEU A 74 4.66 -10.41 -2.55
C LEU A 74 4.25 -9.89 -3.93
N ILE A 75 5.15 -9.93 -4.91
CA ILE A 75 4.83 -9.56 -6.30
C ILE A 75 3.70 -10.44 -6.85
N PHE A 76 3.74 -11.73 -6.60
CA PHE A 76 2.71 -12.67 -7.03
C PHE A 76 1.35 -12.35 -6.38
N GLU A 77 1.31 -12.15 -5.06
CA GLU A 77 0.06 -11.83 -4.34
C GLU A 77 -0.50 -10.46 -4.76
N LEU A 78 0.34 -9.45 -4.96
CA LEU A 78 -0.09 -8.14 -5.47
C LEU A 78 -0.74 -8.25 -6.84
N GLN A 79 -0.17 -9.02 -7.76
CA GLN A 79 -0.73 -9.23 -9.09
C GLN A 79 -2.05 -10.01 -9.04
N LYS A 80 -2.15 -11.00 -8.17
CA LYS A 80 -3.36 -11.79 -7.93
C LYS A 80 -4.47 -10.91 -7.36
N GLU A 81 -4.15 -10.11 -6.33
CA GLU A 81 -5.13 -9.26 -5.68
C GLU A 81 -5.62 -8.13 -6.61
N ASN A 82 -4.73 -7.53 -7.40
CA ASN A 82 -5.14 -6.55 -8.41
C ASN A 82 -6.17 -7.13 -9.40
N LYS A 83 -6.01 -8.40 -9.81
CA LYS A 83 -7.01 -9.08 -10.66
C LYS A 83 -8.34 -9.29 -9.93
N HIS A 84 -8.31 -9.61 -8.65
CA HIS A 84 -9.52 -9.78 -7.83
C HIS A 84 -10.27 -8.45 -7.67
N ILE A 85 -9.55 -7.37 -7.37
CA ILE A 85 -10.14 -6.03 -7.25
C ILE A 85 -10.77 -5.60 -8.58
N LEU A 86 -10.06 -5.74 -9.70
CA LEU A 86 -10.57 -5.42 -11.02
C LEU A 86 -11.79 -6.28 -11.41
N ALA A 87 -11.77 -7.57 -11.12
CA ALA A 87 -12.90 -8.47 -11.38
C ALA A 87 -14.14 -8.05 -10.59
N LYS A 88 -13.96 -7.72 -9.31
CA LYS A 88 -15.04 -7.26 -8.45
C LYS A 88 -15.58 -5.89 -8.88
N ALA A 89 -14.71 -4.95 -9.25
CA ALA A 89 -15.09 -3.65 -9.80
C ALA A 89 -15.94 -3.76 -11.06
N ASN A 90 -15.63 -4.73 -11.93
CA ASN A 90 -16.41 -4.98 -13.16
C ASN A 90 -17.71 -5.75 -12.92
N GLN A 91 -17.86 -6.39 -11.78
CA GLN A 91 -19.05 -7.18 -11.47
C GLN A 91 -20.17 -6.32 -10.85
N TYR A 92 -19.82 -5.24 -10.17
CA TYR A 92 -20.78 -4.41 -9.43
C TYR A 92 -20.61 -2.93 -9.83
N ASP A 93 -21.70 -2.33 -10.34
CA ASP A 93 -21.71 -0.94 -10.81
C ASP A 93 -21.29 0.05 -9.72
N ASP A 94 -21.68 -0.19 -8.47
CA ASP A 94 -21.34 0.66 -7.31
C ASP A 94 -19.84 0.63 -6.96
N LEU A 95 -19.11 -0.36 -7.46
CA LEU A 95 -17.68 -0.54 -7.25
C LEU A 95 -16.85 -0.19 -8.49
N PHE A 96 -17.48 0.31 -9.53
CA PHE A 96 -16.78 0.66 -10.76
C PHE A 96 -15.70 1.70 -10.51
N GLY A 97 -14.47 1.40 -10.98
CA GLY A 97 -13.32 2.28 -10.79
C GLY A 97 -12.69 2.25 -9.40
N MET A 98 -13.08 1.29 -8.53
CA MET A 98 -12.42 1.11 -7.25
C MET A 98 -10.97 0.70 -7.41
N GLY A 99 -10.14 1.17 -6.52
CA GLY A 99 -8.72 0.85 -6.44
C GLY A 99 -8.16 1.23 -5.07
N THR A 100 -6.89 0.97 -4.87
CA THR A 100 -6.21 1.35 -3.64
C THR A 100 -4.72 1.53 -3.87
N THR A 101 -4.09 2.41 -3.11
CA THR A 101 -2.64 2.38 -2.90
C THR A 101 -2.28 1.16 -2.07
N LEU A 102 -1.01 0.85 -1.99
CA LEU A 102 -0.52 -0.13 -1.05
C LEU A 102 0.92 0.22 -0.67
N VAL A 103 1.18 0.31 0.60
CA VAL A 103 2.53 0.40 1.13
C VAL A 103 2.73 -0.67 2.19
N ALA A 104 3.88 -1.35 2.15
CA ALA A 104 4.13 -2.46 3.04
C ALA A 104 5.58 -2.52 3.52
N VAL A 105 5.75 -3.03 4.74
CA VAL A 105 7.04 -3.37 5.32
C VAL A 105 7.01 -4.82 5.78
N LEU A 106 7.91 -5.63 5.25
CA LEU A 106 8.11 -7.01 5.64
C LEU A 106 9.43 -7.14 6.38
N ILE A 107 9.43 -7.74 7.56
CA ILE A 107 10.59 -7.85 8.44
C ILE A 107 10.85 -9.33 8.72
N SER A 108 12.08 -9.77 8.47
CA SER A 108 12.55 -11.11 8.78
C SER A 108 13.95 -11.06 9.41
N GLY A 109 14.04 -11.37 10.69
CA GLY A 109 15.29 -11.26 11.45
C GLY A 109 15.84 -9.84 11.46
N ALA A 110 17.04 -9.65 10.90
CA ALA A 110 17.70 -8.33 10.79
C ALA A 110 17.40 -7.60 9.46
N ASN A 111 16.70 -8.25 8.54
CA ASN A 111 16.40 -7.74 7.21
C ASN A 111 14.99 -7.18 7.13
N TYR A 112 14.78 -6.22 6.23
CA TYR A 112 13.45 -5.73 5.90
C TYR A 112 13.33 -5.43 4.42
N LEU A 113 12.12 -5.57 3.91
CA LEU A 113 11.69 -5.19 2.57
C LEU A 113 10.64 -4.09 2.69
N VAL A 114 10.72 -3.09 1.82
CA VAL A 114 9.68 -2.06 1.64
C VAL A 114 9.11 -2.20 0.24
N ALA A 115 7.78 -2.21 0.14
CA ALA A 115 7.06 -2.20 -1.13
C ALA A 115 6.11 -1.00 -1.16
N ASN A 116 5.92 -0.42 -2.36
CA ASN A 116 5.05 0.72 -2.57
C ASN A 116 4.34 0.66 -3.91
N ILE A 117 3.04 0.95 -3.90
CA ILE A 117 2.18 1.20 -5.08
C ILE A 117 1.33 2.43 -4.73
N GLY A 118 1.49 3.52 -5.47
CA GLY A 118 0.80 4.78 -5.22
C GLY A 118 1.64 5.79 -4.44
N ASP A 119 1.00 6.68 -3.71
CA ASP A 119 1.61 7.83 -3.00
C ASP A 119 1.59 7.69 -1.47
N SER A 120 1.16 6.55 -0.94
CA SER A 120 1.35 6.18 0.47
C SER A 120 2.84 5.96 0.77
N ARG A 121 3.30 6.29 1.97
CA ARG A 121 4.74 6.38 2.24
C ARG A 121 5.19 5.59 3.44
N VAL A 122 6.43 5.09 3.41
CA VAL A 122 7.15 4.53 4.55
C VAL A 122 8.29 5.45 4.95
N TYR A 123 8.38 5.71 6.25
CA TYR A 123 9.49 6.46 6.85
C TYR A 123 10.22 5.59 7.86
N ARG A 124 11.54 5.74 7.92
CA ARG A 124 12.38 5.17 8.97
C ARG A 124 12.94 6.27 9.84
N PHE A 125 12.70 6.19 11.14
CA PHE A 125 13.38 7.02 12.13
C PHE A 125 14.50 6.21 12.80
N ARG A 126 15.73 6.65 12.67
CA ARG A 126 16.90 6.02 13.28
C ARG A 126 17.99 7.07 13.55
N ASN A 127 18.67 7.00 14.70
CA ASN A 127 19.74 7.92 15.07
C ASN A 127 19.32 9.40 14.99
N ASN A 128 18.12 9.72 15.43
CA ASN A 128 17.51 11.05 15.37
C ASN A 128 17.31 11.62 13.94
N GLU A 129 17.29 10.75 12.93
CA GLU A 129 17.07 11.11 11.54
C GLU A 129 15.81 10.42 11.02
N LEU A 130 14.90 11.20 10.42
CA LEU A 130 13.73 10.71 9.70
C LEU A 130 14.04 10.64 8.20
N ARG A 131 13.91 9.46 7.61
CA ARG A 131 14.15 9.22 6.19
C ARG A 131 12.95 8.55 5.53
N GLN A 132 12.45 9.11 4.44
CA GLN A 132 11.49 8.43 3.56
C GLN A 132 12.19 7.30 2.81
N LEU A 133 11.56 6.12 2.79
CA LEU A 133 12.08 4.93 2.13
C LEU A 133 11.39 4.62 0.80
N THR A 134 10.22 5.20 0.56
CA THR A 134 9.40 5.02 -0.65
C THR A 134 9.49 6.22 -1.56
N GLU A 135 9.17 6.04 -2.82
CA GLU A 135 8.99 7.10 -3.80
C GLU A 135 7.53 7.06 -4.28
N ASP A 136 6.87 8.23 -4.30
CA ASP A 136 5.48 8.31 -4.70
C ASP A 136 5.30 7.98 -6.19
N HIS A 137 4.42 7.06 -6.49
CA HIS A 137 4.00 6.73 -7.85
C HIS A 137 2.77 7.58 -8.20
N SER A 138 3.00 8.78 -8.72
CA SER A 138 1.97 9.66 -9.25
C SER A 138 2.29 10.05 -10.69
N LEU A 139 1.24 10.39 -11.48
CA LEU A 139 1.42 10.86 -12.85
C LEU A 139 2.39 12.04 -12.90
N VAL A 140 2.29 12.95 -11.95
CA VAL A 140 3.12 14.14 -11.85
C VAL A 140 4.59 13.79 -11.64
N ASN A 141 4.89 12.81 -10.78
CA ASN A 141 6.26 12.33 -10.57
C ASN A 141 6.81 11.62 -11.80
N GLU A 142 5.99 10.89 -12.54
CA GLU A 142 6.42 10.28 -13.81
C GLU A 142 6.77 11.36 -14.86
N LEU A 143 5.97 12.42 -14.98
CA LEU A 143 6.26 13.54 -15.88
C LEU A 143 7.55 14.29 -15.48
N VAL A 144 7.83 14.41 -14.18
CA VAL A 144 9.09 14.99 -13.70
C VAL A 144 10.27 14.08 -14.08
N LYS A 145 10.17 12.77 -13.87
CA LYS A 145 11.23 11.80 -14.24
C LYS A 145 11.51 11.78 -15.73
N GLN A 146 10.48 11.96 -16.56
CA GLN A 146 10.62 12.02 -18.01
C GLN A 146 11.13 13.38 -18.50
N GLY A 147 11.28 14.37 -17.60
CA GLY A 147 11.72 15.72 -17.94
C GLY A 147 10.65 16.60 -18.61
N GLU A 148 9.40 16.14 -18.63
CA GLU A 148 8.25 16.86 -19.20
C GLU A 148 7.71 17.93 -18.24
N LEU A 149 8.02 17.78 -16.96
CA LEU A 149 7.60 18.72 -15.90
C LEU A 149 8.79 19.02 -14.97
N THR A 150 8.93 20.27 -14.52
CA THR A 150 9.91 20.63 -13.49
C THR A 150 9.37 20.29 -12.11
N GLU A 151 10.25 20.02 -11.12
CA GLU A 151 9.84 19.80 -9.73
C GLU A 151 8.99 20.95 -9.16
N GLU A 152 9.29 22.18 -9.55
CA GLU A 152 8.54 23.35 -9.10
C GLU A 152 7.13 23.40 -9.71
N ALA A 153 6.99 23.10 -11.00
CA ALA A 153 5.69 23.00 -11.67
C ALA A 153 4.86 21.82 -11.14
N ALA A 154 5.51 20.73 -10.75
CA ALA A 154 4.88 19.55 -10.13
C ALA A 154 4.15 19.89 -8.83
N LYS A 155 4.70 20.78 -8.00
CA LYS A 155 4.08 21.20 -6.73
C LYS A 155 2.72 21.88 -6.91
N HIS A 156 2.46 22.48 -8.06
CA HIS A 156 1.24 23.21 -8.37
C HIS A 156 0.37 22.54 -9.45
N HIS A 157 0.71 21.32 -9.86
CA HIS A 157 -0.02 20.63 -10.92
C HIS A 157 -1.42 20.20 -10.45
N PRO A 158 -2.50 20.39 -11.26
CA PRO A 158 -3.87 20.05 -10.89
C PRO A 158 -4.10 18.57 -10.54
N GLN A 159 -3.28 17.66 -11.08
CA GLN A 159 -3.33 16.20 -10.87
C GLN A 159 -2.21 15.73 -9.94
N LYS A 160 -1.82 16.53 -8.97
CA LYS A 160 -0.76 16.20 -8.02
C LYS A 160 -1.16 15.07 -7.06
N ASN A 161 -2.46 14.96 -6.79
CA ASN A 161 -3.06 13.92 -5.92
C ASN A 161 -4.03 13.09 -6.73
#